data_a966fe435431aa92aef3b362d6ae44fc
#
_entry.id   a966fe435431aa92aef3b362d6ae44fc
#
_cell.length_a   1.000
_cell.length_b   1.000
_cell.length_c   1.000
_cell.angle_alpha   90.00
_cell.angle_beta   90.00
_cell.angle_gamma   90.00
#
_symmetry.space_group_name_H-M   'P 1'
#
loop_
_entity.id
_entity.type
_entity.pdbx_description
1 polymer ?
#
loop_
_entity_poly.entity_id
_entity_poly.type
_entity_poly.pdbx_seq_one_letter_code
_entity_poly.pdbx_strand_id
1 'polypeptide(L)'
;MNIDMAALHAIESDKGISVDVVVDTIKSALLTAYRHTEGHEADARIEIDRKTGVVMVMARETDDDGNLISEWDDTPEGFGRIAATTARQVILQRLRDAENEKNYGEFSAREGDIAAGVIQRDARANARGLVVVRMGSETKGSEGVIPSAE
;
A
#
# COMPACT_ATOMS: atom_id res chain seq x y z
N MET A 1 4.98 -15.29 12.29
CA MET A 1 5.76 -14.43 11.39
C MET A 1 5.66 -12.99 11.83
N ASN A 2 6.73 -12.24 11.63
CA ASN A 2 6.78 -10.82 12.01
C ASN A 2 6.81 -9.96 10.76
N ILE A 3 6.46 -8.67 10.92
CA ILE A 3 6.63 -7.69 9.85
C ILE A 3 8.12 -7.45 9.63
N ASP A 4 8.55 -7.41 8.36
CA ASP A 4 9.93 -7.10 8.01
C ASP A 4 10.21 -5.59 8.14
N MET A 5 10.67 -5.19 9.32
CA MET A 5 10.98 -3.79 9.62
C MET A 5 12.18 -3.28 8.82
N ALA A 6 13.13 -4.16 8.47
CA ALA A 6 14.27 -3.79 7.64
C ALA A 6 13.82 -3.37 6.22
N ALA A 7 12.84 -4.08 5.67
CA ALA A 7 12.24 -3.72 4.39
C ALA A 7 11.56 -2.35 4.44
N LEU A 8 10.86 -2.03 5.54
CA LEU A 8 10.24 -0.72 5.74
C LEU A 8 11.26 0.41 5.80
N HIS A 9 12.36 0.21 6.54
CA HIS A 9 13.43 1.20 6.63
C HIS A 9 14.15 1.39 5.28
N ALA A 10 14.35 0.31 4.53
CA ALA A 10 14.93 0.39 3.18
C ALA A 10 14.04 1.22 2.24
N ILE A 11 12.73 1.03 2.28
CA ILE A 11 11.77 1.80 1.48
C ILE A 11 11.81 3.28 1.84
N GLU A 12 11.90 3.60 3.12
CA GLU A 12 12.02 4.98 3.59
C GLU A 12 13.29 5.64 3.02
N SER A 13 14.43 4.94 3.10
CA SER A 13 15.71 5.43 2.61
C SER A 13 15.74 5.58 1.08
N ASP A 14 15.22 4.59 0.36
CA ASP A 14 15.34 4.52 -1.10
C ASP A 14 14.23 5.29 -1.84
N LYS A 15 13.03 5.31 -1.30
CA LYS A 15 11.82 5.87 -1.96
C LYS A 15 11.24 7.09 -1.27
N GLY A 16 11.74 7.45 -0.10
CA GLY A 16 11.22 8.58 0.68
C GLY A 16 9.82 8.36 1.25
N ILE A 17 9.39 7.10 1.38
CA ILE A 17 8.09 6.75 1.96
C ILE A 17 8.26 6.63 3.48
N SER A 18 7.49 7.42 4.24
CA SER A 18 7.57 7.40 5.71
C SER A 18 7.19 6.04 6.28
N VAL A 19 8.06 5.48 7.13
CA VAL A 19 7.76 4.25 7.90
C VAL A 19 6.52 4.44 8.76
N ASP A 20 6.34 5.60 9.37
CA ASP A 20 5.19 5.89 10.22
C ASP A 20 3.87 5.79 9.46
N VAL A 21 3.81 6.33 8.26
CA VAL A 21 2.61 6.27 7.39
C VAL A 21 2.31 4.81 7.02
N VAL A 22 3.33 4.04 6.64
CA VAL A 22 3.16 2.63 6.28
C VAL A 22 2.69 1.83 7.49
N VAL A 23 3.30 2.01 8.64
CA VAL A 23 2.91 1.33 9.89
C VAL A 23 1.48 1.65 10.29
N ASP A 24 1.07 2.91 10.22
CA ASP A 24 -0.31 3.32 10.54
C ASP A 24 -1.33 2.69 9.57
N THR A 25 -0.99 2.61 8.29
CA THR A 25 -1.82 1.92 7.31
C THR A 25 -1.94 0.43 7.60
N ILE A 26 -0.84 -0.22 7.96
CA ILE A 26 -0.82 -1.62 8.37
C ILE A 26 -1.69 -1.84 9.60
N LYS A 27 -1.55 -0.99 10.63
CA LYS A 27 -2.39 -1.06 11.83
C LYS A 27 -3.87 -0.98 11.51
N SER A 28 -4.27 -0.07 10.66
CA SER A 28 -5.68 0.10 10.25
C SER A 28 -6.20 -1.14 9.52
N ALA A 29 -5.42 -1.69 8.60
CA ALA A 29 -5.78 -2.90 7.87
C ALA A 29 -5.89 -4.12 8.81
N LEU A 30 -4.96 -4.26 9.74
CA LEU A 30 -4.95 -5.34 10.73
C LEU A 30 -6.13 -5.23 11.71
N LEU A 31 -6.47 -4.02 12.12
CA LEU A 31 -7.65 -3.82 12.97
C LEU A 31 -8.93 -4.24 12.26
N THR A 32 -9.06 -3.95 10.99
CA THR A 32 -10.17 -4.41 10.16
C THR A 32 -10.20 -5.94 10.08
N ALA A 33 -9.07 -6.58 9.84
CA ALA A 33 -8.96 -8.04 9.83
C ALA A 33 -9.34 -8.66 11.18
N TYR A 34 -8.89 -8.07 12.28
CA TYR A 34 -9.25 -8.50 13.63
C TYR A 34 -10.75 -8.45 13.87
N ARG A 35 -11.43 -7.41 13.42
CA ARG A 35 -12.89 -7.26 13.57
C ARG A 35 -13.69 -8.32 12.81
N HIS A 36 -13.09 -9.00 11.86
CA HIS A 36 -13.70 -10.12 11.14
C HIS A 36 -13.45 -11.48 11.81
N THR A 37 -12.67 -11.54 12.88
CA THR A 37 -12.45 -12.78 13.62
C THR A 37 -13.58 -13.04 14.63
N GLU A 38 -13.85 -14.32 14.89
CA GLU A 38 -14.80 -14.69 15.94
C GLU A 38 -14.24 -14.31 17.31
N GLY A 39 -15.10 -13.79 18.17
CA GLY A 39 -14.73 -13.41 19.53
C GLY A 39 -13.91 -12.15 19.63
N HIS A 40 -13.87 -11.34 18.56
CA HIS A 40 -13.18 -10.04 18.61
C HIS A 40 -13.84 -9.10 19.63
N GLU A 41 -13.01 -8.30 20.29
CA GLU A 41 -13.49 -7.28 21.22
C GLU A 41 -13.84 -6.00 20.47
N ALA A 42 -14.86 -5.29 20.95
CA ALA A 42 -15.32 -4.06 20.30
C ALA A 42 -14.29 -2.93 20.35
N ASP A 43 -13.51 -2.88 21.42
CA ASP A 43 -12.47 -1.87 21.61
C ASP A 43 -11.11 -2.53 21.69
N ALA A 44 -10.34 -2.40 20.62
CA ALA A 44 -9.01 -2.98 20.48
C ALA A 44 -8.12 -2.07 19.66
N ARG A 45 -6.81 -2.18 19.89
CA ARG A 45 -5.79 -1.48 19.11
C ARG A 45 -4.72 -2.45 18.66
N ILE A 46 -4.03 -2.10 17.58
CA ILE A 46 -2.90 -2.88 17.06
C ILE A 46 -1.60 -2.23 17.53
N GLU A 47 -0.74 -3.05 18.13
CA GLU A 47 0.62 -2.68 18.51
C GLU A 47 1.62 -3.38 17.60
N ILE A 48 2.58 -2.64 17.07
CA ILE A 48 3.67 -3.18 16.26
C ILE A 48 5.00 -2.79 16.88
N ASP A 49 5.80 -3.78 17.23
CA ASP A 49 7.16 -3.54 17.72
C ASP A 49 8.04 -3.10 16.56
N ARG A 50 8.57 -1.89 16.64
CA ARG A 50 9.40 -1.29 15.59
C ARG A 50 10.77 -1.97 15.42
N LYS A 51 11.20 -2.72 16.39
CA LYS A 51 12.48 -3.42 16.35
C LYS A 51 12.34 -4.83 15.80
N THR A 52 11.35 -5.56 16.27
CA THR A 52 11.16 -6.98 15.95
C THR A 52 10.12 -7.23 14.89
N GLY A 53 9.22 -6.28 14.65
CA GLY A 53 8.07 -6.44 13.75
C GLY A 53 6.96 -7.31 14.32
N VAL A 54 7.00 -7.64 15.60
CA VAL A 54 5.93 -8.41 16.27
C VAL A 54 4.67 -7.59 16.33
N VAL A 55 3.54 -8.20 15.97
CA VAL A 55 2.22 -7.58 16.00
C VAL A 55 1.42 -8.18 17.15
N MET A 56 0.80 -7.30 17.95
CA MET A 56 -0.10 -7.68 19.04
C MET A 56 -1.41 -6.94 18.90
N VAL A 57 -2.51 -7.61 19.26
CA VAL A 57 -3.82 -6.99 19.41
C VAL A 57 -4.07 -6.77 20.89
N MET A 58 -4.21 -5.52 21.29
CA MET A 58 -4.50 -5.16 22.67
C MET A 58 -5.97 -4.78 22.76
N ALA A 59 -6.76 -5.68 23.34
CA ALA A 59 -8.16 -5.42 23.67
C ALA A 59 -8.24 -4.65 24.97
N ARG A 60 -9.22 -3.78 25.08
CA ARG A 60 -9.43 -2.97 26.27
C ARG A 60 -10.89 -2.84 26.64
N GLU A 61 -11.12 -2.63 27.92
CA GLU A 61 -12.43 -2.33 28.47
C GLU A 61 -12.39 -0.94 29.10
N THR A 62 -13.36 -0.13 28.75
CA THR A 62 -13.52 1.22 29.30
C THR A 62 -14.86 1.33 30.04
N ASP A 63 -14.92 2.22 31.04
CA ASP A 63 -16.16 2.54 31.73
C ASP A 63 -17.03 3.52 30.91
N ASP A 64 -18.22 3.86 31.44
CA ASP A 64 -19.14 4.77 30.78
C ASP A 64 -18.58 6.19 30.60
N ASP A 65 -17.60 6.58 31.42
CA ASP A 65 -16.90 7.87 31.34
C ASP A 65 -15.69 7.85 30.38
N GLY A 66 -15.40 6.70 29.76
CA GLY A 66 -14.28 6.53 28.85
C GLY A 66 -12.95 6.21 29.52
N ASN A 67 -12.93 5.93 30.83
CA ASN A 67 -11.72 5.56 31.55
C ASN A 67 -11.36 4.09 31.32
N LEU A 68 -10.08 3.82 31.14
CA LEU A 68 -9.58 2.45 30.95
C LEU A 68 -9.74 1.65 32.23
N ILE A 69 -10.48 0.54 32.17
CA ILE A 69 -10.65 -0.42 33.26
C ILE A 69 -9.58 -1.50 33.19
N SER A 70 -9.43 -2.12 32.02
CA SER A 70 -8.43 -3.18 31.79
C SER A 70 -7.98 -3.23 30.33
N GLU A 71 -6.80 -3.79 30.14
CA GLU A 71 -6.22 -4.02 28.82
C GLU A 71 -5.51 -5.37 28.82
N TRP A 72 -5.67 -6.16 27.78
CA TRP A 72 -5.05 -7.49 27.68
C TRP A 72 -4.67 -7.81 26.23
N ASP A 73 -3.79 -8.77 26.07
CA ASP A 73 -3.40 -9.29 24.74
C ASP A 73 -4.47 -10.26 24.24
N ASP A 74 -5.18 -9.88 23.18
CA ASP A 74 -6.20 -10.69 22.51
C ASP A 74 -5.78 -11.08 21.09
N THR A 75 -4.50 -11.22 20.86
CA THR A 75 -3.96 -11.58 19.54
C THR A 75 -4.47 -12.95 19.12
N PRO A 76 -5.24 -13.06 18.02
CA PRO A 76 -5.75 -14.35 17.56
C PRO A 76 -4.62 -15.30 17.14
N GLU A 77 -4.85 -16.60 17.30
CA GLU A 77 -3.92 -17.61 16.82
C GLU A 77 -3.73 -17.49 15.31
N GLY A 78 -2.48 -17.55 14.87
CA GLY A 78 -2.13 -17.40 13.46
C GLY A 78 -2.20 -15.97 12.92
N PHE A 79 -2.51 -14.98 13.75
CA PHE A 79 -2.60 -13.58 13.34
C PHE A 79 -1.29 -13.03 12.78
N GLY A 80 -0.16 -13.56 13.22
CA GLY A 80 1.16 -13.18 12.69
C GLY A 80 1.29 -13.41 11.18
N ARG A 81 0.66 -14.44 10.64
CA ARG A 81 0.64 -14.71 9.19
C ARG A 81 -0.20 -13.66 8.46
N ILE A 82 -1.35 -13.33 9.00
CA ILE A 82 -2.23 -12.28 8.46
C ILE A 82 -1.49 -10.95 8.48
N ALA A 83 -0.81 -10.65 9.58
CA ALA A 83 -0.03 -9.43 9.71
C ALA A 83 1.10 -9.33 8.68
N ALA A 84 1.86 -10.40 8.49
CA ALA A 84 2.96 -10.43 7.51
C ALA A 84 2.44 -10.26 6.07
N THR A 85 1.34 -10.93 5.71
CA THR A 85 0.72 -10.81 4.39
C THR A 85 0.15 -9.41 4.16
N THR A 86 -0.56 -8.86 5.14
CA THR A 86 -1.13 -7.52 5.09
C THR A 86 -0.03 -6.47 4.95
N ALA A 87 1.04 -6.58 5.72
CA ALA A 87 2.18 -5.68 5.63
C ALA A 87 2.81 -5.69 4.23
N ARG A 88 3.00 -6.87 3.66
CA ARG A 88 3.50 -7.01 2.28
C ARG A 88 2.60 -6.32 1.27
N GLN A 89 1.29 -6.52 1.37
CA GLN A 89 0.32 -5.88 0.47
C GLN A 89 0.34 -4.36 0.60
N VAL A 90 0.38 -3.84 1.81
CA VAL A 90 0.47 -2.38 2.07
C VAL A 90 1.75 -1.80 1.50
N ILE A 91 2.88 -2.47 1.71
CA ILE A 91 4.18 -2.04 1.19
C ILE A 91 4.16 -1.98 -0.34
N LEU A 92 3.66 -3.03 -0.99
CA LEU A 92 3.56 -3.08 -2.46
C LEU A 92 2.63 -1.99 -2.99
N GLN A 93 1.51 -1.74 -2.31
CA GLN A 93 0.57 -0.69 -2.71
C GLN A 93 1.21 0.70 -2.60
N ARG A 94 1.93 0.97 -1.52
CA ARG A 94 2.64 2.25 -1.33
C ARG A 94 3.75 2.46 -2.36
N LEU A 95 4.46 1.41 -2.72
CA LEU A 95 5.46 1.48 -3.80
C LEU A 95 4.82 1.83 -5.14
N ARG A 96 3.69 1.22 -5.47
CA ARG A 96 2.94 1.54 -6.70
C ARG A 96 2.45 2.98 -6.70
N ASP A 97 1.89 3.43 -5.59
CA ASP A 97 1.40 4.80 -5.45
C ASP A 97 2.54 5.82 -5.63
N ALA A 98 3.70 5.56 -5.02
CA ALA A 98 4.88 6.43 -5.17
C ALA A 98 5.41 6.44 -6.62
N GLU A 99 5.42 5.31 -7.30
CA GLU A 99 5.80 5.23 -8.72
C GLU A 99 4.80 5.98 -9.61
N ASN A 100 3.52 5.83 -9.35
CA ASN A 100 2.46 6.54 -10.09
C ASN A 100 2.57 8.05 -9.89
N GLU A 101 2.78 8.53 -8.68
CA GLU A 101 2.98 9.94 -8.38
C GLU A 101 4.21 10.49 -9.11
N LYS A 102 5.30 9.74 -9.12
CA LYS A 102 6.52 10.11 -9.83
C LYS A 102 6.29 10.22 -11.33
N ASN A 103 5.62 9.24 -11.92
CA ASN A 103 5.28 9.24 -13.34
C ASN A 103 4.36 10.42 -13.68
N TYR A 104 3.32 10.66 -12.90
CA TYR A 104 2.42 11.79 -13.09
C TYR A 104 3.18 13.11 -12.99
N GLY A 105 4.04 13.29 -12.00
CA GLY A 105 4.86 14.50 -11.83
C GLY A 105 5.82 14.73 -13.00
N GLU A 106 6.39 13.65 -13.57
CA GLU A 106 7.26 13.73 -14.74
C GLU A 106 6.52 14.22 -15.99
N PHE A 107 5.29 13.74 -16.21
CA PHE A 107 4.52 14.07 -17.40
C PHE A 107 3.52 15.21 -17.23
N SER A 108 3.10 15.55 -16.01
CA SER A 108 2.15 16.64 -15.77
C SER A 108 2.67 18.00 -16.19
N ALA A 109 3.95 18.27 -16.01
CA ALA A 109 4.61 19.50 -16.44
C ALA A 109 4.72 19.60 -17.98
N ARG A 110 4.48 18.50 -18.68
CA ARG A 110 4.53 18.41 -20.15
C ARG A 110 3.15 18.32 -20.77
N GLU A 111 2.11 18.49 -19.99
CA GLU A 111 0.73 18.53 -20.51
C GLU A 111 0.56 19.68 -21.49
N GLY A 112 0.05 19.38 -22.65
CA GLY A 112 -0.10 20.35 -23.74
C GLY A 112 1.12 20.45 -24.67
N ASP A 113 2.25 19.85 -24.30
CA ASP A 113 3.44 19.82 -25.14
C ASP A 113 3.39 18.61 -26.10
N ILE A 114 4.12 18.73 -27.22
CA ILE A 114 4.29 17.62 -28.15
C ILE A 114 5.40 16.72 -27.62
N ALA A 115 5.09 15.44 -27.43
CA ALA A 115 6.06 14.43 -27.02
C ALA A 115 6.24 13.37 -28.10
N ALA A 116 7.51 12.95 -28.30
CA ALA A 116 7.81 11.83 -29.19
C ALA A 116 7.51 10.50 -28.49
N GLY A 117 6.89 9.58 -29.20
CA GLY A 117 6.57 8.26 -28.69
C GLY A 117 6.70 7.18 -29.73
N VAL A 118 6.78 5.93 -29.30
CA VAL A 118 6.82 4.75 -30.17
C VAL A 118 5.49 4.02 -30.11
N ILE A 119 4.87 3.82 -31.27
CA ILE A 119 3.61 3.10 -31.37
C ILE A 119 3.83 1.62 -31.07
N GLN A 120 3.10 1.11 -30.09
CA GLN A 120 3.12 -0.31 -29.72
C GLN A 120 2.06 -1.07 -30.50
N ARG A 121 2.43 -2.21 -31.06
CA ARG A 121 1.48 -3.11 -31.71
C ARG A 121 0.93 -4.09 -30.68
N ASP A 122 -0.24 -3.82 -30.20
CA ASP A 122 -0.97 -4.70 -29.29
C ASP A 122 -2.25 -5.19 -29.98
N ALA A 123 -2.41 -6.50 -30.06
CA ALA A 123 -3.59 -7.10 -30.68
C ALA A 123 -4.90 -6.70 -30.00
N ARG A 124 -4.90 -6.50 -28.69
CA ARG A 124 -6.07 -6.08 -27.93
C ARG A 124 -6.42 -4.63 -28.21
N ALA A 125 -5.42 -3.77 -28.27
CA ALA A 125 -5.61 -2.37 -28.58
C ALA A 125 -6.11 -2.21 -30.02
N ASN A 126 -5.53 -2.95 -30.96
CA ASN A 126 -5.95 -2.93 -32.36
C ASN A 126 -7.38 -3.43 -32.56
N ALA A 127 -7.79 -4.47 -31.81
CA ALA A 127 -9.17 -4.98 -31.86
C ALA A 127 -10.21 -3.96 -31.35
N ARG A 128 -9.80 -3.05 -30.48
CA ARG A 128 -10.64 -1.96 -29.95
C ARG A 128 -10.52 -0.66 -30.77
N GLY A 129 -9.67 -0.66 -31.78
CA GLY A 129 -9.40 0.55 -32.55
C GLY A 129 -8.59 1.60 -31.82
N LEU A 130 -7.83 1.19 -30.82
CA LEU A 130 -6.95 2.05 -30.05
C LEU A 130 -5.50 1.88 -30.49
N VAL A 131 -4.71 2.93 -30.37
CA VAL A 131 -3.27 2.90 -30.63
C VAL A 131 -2.53 3.15 -29.32
N VAL A 132 -1.67 2.21 -28.93
CA VAL A 132 -0.85 2.33 -27.73
C VAL A 132 0.48 2.98 -28.09
N VAL A 133 0.82 4.04 -27.38
CA VAL A 133 2.06 4.80 -27.58
C VAL A 133 2.91 4.72 -26.32
N ARG A 134 4.18 4.35 -26.50
CA ARG A 134 5.16 4.33 -25.41
C ARG A 134 5.93 5.65 -25.39
N MET A 135 5.87 6.35 -24.26
CA MET A 135 6.57 7.63 -24.06
C MET A 135 7.68 7.48 -23.04
N GLY A 136 8.75 8.25 -23.22
CA GLY A 136 9.92 8.23 -22.34
C GLY A 136 11.03 7.32 -22.83
N SER A 137 11.95 6.94 -21.94
CA SER A 137 13.05 6.03 -22.27
C SER A 137 12.58 4.59 -22.34
N GLU A 138 13.32 3.74 -23.06
CA GLU A 138 13.00 2.30 -23.18
C GLU A 138 12.88 1.60 -21.81
N THR A 139 13.66 2.03 -20.82
CA THR A 139 13.67 1.42 -19.48
C THR A 139 12.68 2.05 -18.51
N LYS A 140 12.23 3.28 -18.76
CA LYS A 140 11.33 4.04 -17.87
C LYS A 140 10.17 4.66 -18.61
N GLY A 141 9.85 4.18 -19.80
CA GLY A 141 8.76 4.70 -20.60
C GLY A 141 7.39 4.36 -20.01
N SER A 142 6.46 5.28 -20.15
CA SER A 142 5.05 5.08 -19.83
C SER A 142 4.26 4.88 -21.12
N GLU A 143 3.23 4.04 -21.07
CA GLU A 143 2.33 3.80 -22.18
C GLU A 143 1.13 4.72 -22.12
N GLY A 144 0.81 5.37 -23.23
CA GLY A 144 -0.41 6.13 -23.42
C GLY A 144 -1.28 5.48 -24.50
N VAL A 145 -2.55 5.82 -24.53
CA VAL A 145 -3.50 5.29 -25.51
C VAL A 145 -4.09 6.44 -26.34
N ILE A 146 -4.07 6.30 -27.66
CA ILE A 146 -4.69 7.25 -28.58
C ILE A 146 -5.95 6.59 -29.16
N PRO A 147 -7.14 7.20 -29.02
CA PRO A 147 -8.36 6.69 -29.66
C PRO A 147 -8.24 6.66 -31.18
N SER A 148 -8.86 5.68 -31.83
CA SER A 148 -8.77 5.50 -33.28
C SER A 148 -9.39 6.65 -34.10
N ALA A 149 -10.25 7.47 -33.49
CA ALA A 149 -10.87 8.63 -34.13
C ALA A 149 -9.93 9.85 -34.21
N GLU A 150 -8.78 9.80 -33.63
CA GLU A 150 -7.72 10.80 -33.66
C GLU A 150 -6.48 10.22 -34.38
#